data_2caac0aaaa4b0bff0899f1ae723f50f0
#
_entry.id   2caac0aaaa4b0bff0899f1ae723f50f0
#
_cell.length_a   1.000
_cell.length_b   1.000
_cell.length_c   1.000
_cell.angle_alpha   90.00
_cell.angle_beta   90.00
_cell.angle_gamma   90.00
#
_symmetry.space_group_name_H-M   'P 1'
#
loop_
_entity.id
_entity.type
_entity.pdbx_description
1 polymer ?
#
loop_
_entity_poly.entity_id
_entity_poly.type
_entity_poly.pdbx_seq_one_letter_code
_entity_poly.pdbx_strand_id
1 'polypeptide(L)'
;MAEELQIAGGGKEEKYALLYKQIATLTENESDAIANMANASAMIHHTFGFWWTVFYRVVGDELVLGPFQGPLACSRIKYGRGVCGTAWKEQRTQVVPDVEQFPGHIACSSASKSEIVVPLSDADGNITAVLDIDSEHYNTFDDVDRLWLEKIVGLLK
;
A
#
# COMPACT_ATOMS: atom_id res chain seq x y z
N MET A 1 -24.74 1.33 -6.05
CA MET A 1 -24.40 0.06 -6.72
C MET A 1 -22.90 0.02 -6.92
N ALA A 2 -22.26 -1.07 -6.51
CA ALA A 2 -20.83 -1.22 -6.70
C ALA A 2 -20.53 -1.53 -8.17
N GLU A 3 -19.48 -0.91 -8.70
CA GLU A 3 -19.00 -1.20 -10.05
C GLU A 3 -18.06 -2.40 -10.03
N GLU A 4 -17.98 -3.12 -11.14
CA GLU A 4 -17.02 -4.20 -11.29
C GLU A 4 -15.66 -3.65 -11.68
N LEU A 5 -14.60 -4.15 -11.03
CA LEU A 5 -13.22 -3.78 -11.36
C LEU A 5 -12.87 -4.29 -12.76
N GLN A 6 -12.33 -3.39 -13.59
CA GLN A 6 -11.77 -3.73 -14.88
C GLN A 6 -10.24 -3.72 -14.79
N ILE A 7 -9.60 -4.72 -15.38
CA ILE A 7 -8.14 -4.84 -15.40
C ILE A 7 -7.67 -4.73 -16.84
N ALA A 8 -6.78 -3.78 -17.12
CA ALA A 8 -6.24 -3.60 -18.45
C ALA A 8 -5.37 -4.80 -18.86
N GLY A 9 -5.42 -5.15 -20.13
CA GLY A 9 -4.39 -5.99 -20.74
C GLY A 9 -3.10 -5.17 -20.90
N GLY A 10 -1.99 -5.83 -21.19
CA GLY A 10 -0.72 -5.16 -21.39
C GLY A 10 0.14 -5.10 -20.14
N GLY A 11 1.02 -4.12 -20.08
CA GLY A 11 2.03 -4.02 -19.03
C GLY A 11 1.56 -3.31 -17.76
N LYS A 12 2.52 -3.11 -16.87
CA LYS A 12 2.31 -2.49 -15.57
C LYS A 12 1.74 -1.08 -15.68
N GLU A 13 2.28 -0.28 -16.60
CA GLU A 13 1.87 1.11 -16.82
C GLU A 13 0.37 1.20 -17.16
N GLU A 14 -0.09 0.40 -18.11
CA GLU A 14 -1.48 0.38 -18.55
C GLU A 14 -2.42 -0.08 -17.43
N LYS A 15 -2.00 -1.08 -16.67
CA LYS A 15 -2.78 -1.58 -15.53
C LYS A 15 -2.95 -0.51 -14.46
N TYR A 16 -1.88 0.21 -14.11
CA TYR A 16 -1.96 1.30 -13.15
C TYR A 16 -2.82 2.46 -13.66
N ALA A 17 -2.70 2.81 -14.94
CA ALA A 17 -3.46 3.93 -15.50
C ALA A 17 -4.97 3.69 -15.38
N LEU A 18 -5.44 2.48 -15.70
CA LEU A 18 -6.86 2.14 -15.55
C LEU A 18 -7.26 2.02 -14.08
N LEU A 19 -6.42 1.39 -13.26
CA LEU A 19 -6.66 1.27 -11.82
C LEU A 19 -6.82 2.64 -11.16
N TYR A 20 -5.94 3.58 -11.46
CA TYR A 20 -5.99 4.94 -10.94
C TYR A 20 -7.32 5.62 -11.25
N LYS A 21 -7.80 5.52 -12.49
CA LYS A 21 -9.07 6.11 -12.92
C LYS A 21 -10.25 5.52 -12.13
N GLN A 22 -10.24 4.22 -11.93
CA GLN A 22 -11.31 3.53 -11.21
C GLN A 22 -11.32 3.89 -9.72
N ILE A 23 -10.16 3.97 -9.08
CA ILE A 23 -10.06 4.40 -7.69
C ILE A 23 -10.50 5.86 -7.56
N ALA A 24 -10.08 6.73 -8.48
CA ALA A 24 -10.48 8.14 -8.47
C ALA A 24 -12.01 8.27 -8.53
N THR A 25 -12.65 7.55 -9.43
CA THR A 25 -14.11 7.57 -9.56
C THR A 25 -14.80 7.05 -8.29
N LEU A 26 -14.31 5.95 -7.74
CA LEU A 26 -14.95 5.32 -6.58
C LEU A 26 -14.81 6.16 -5.31
N THR A 27 -13.72 6.90 -5.17
CA THR A 27 -13.44 7.72 -3.98
C THR A 27 -13.93 9.16 -4.09
N GLU A 28 -14.33 9.59 -5.29
CA GLU A 28 -14.66 10.98 -5.60
C GLU A 28 -15.68 11.59 -4.66
N ASN A 29 -16.73 10.84 -4.32
CA ASN A 29 -17.83 11.31 -3.47
C ASN A 29 -17.88 10.59 -2.12
N GLU A 30 -16.84 9.85 -1.77
CA GLU A 30 -16.77 9.13 -0.49
C GLU A 30 -15.73 9.78 0.41
N SER A 31 -16.16 10.22 1.59
CA SER A 31 -15.28 10.87 2.56
C SER A 31 -14.76 9.94 3.65
N ASP A 32 -15.29 8.73 3.76
CA ASP A 32 -14.86 7.78 4.79
C ASP A 32 -13.53 7.14 4.41
N ALA A 33 -12.50 7.40 5.22
CA ALA A 33 -11.15 6.90 4.95
C ALA A 33 -11.08 5.37 4.99
N ILE A 34 -11.82 4.72 5.88
CA ILE A 34 -11.81 3.25 6.01
C ILE A 34 -12.44 2.62 4.77
N ALA A 35 -13.59 3.15 4.31
CA ALA A 35 -14.23 2.65 3.10
C ALA A 35 -13.31 2.78 1.88
N ASN A 36 -12.65 3.93 1.74
CA ASN A 36 -11.74 4.19 0.63
C ASN A 36 -10.51 3.28 0.67
N MET A 37 -9.90 3.08 1.85
CA MET A 37 -8.78 2.16 2.00
C MET A 37 -9.19 0.71 1.72
N ALA A 38 -10.38 0.30 2.16
CA ALA A 38 -10.90 -1.04 1.92
C ALA A 38 -11.04 -1.33 0.43
N ASN A 39 -11.69 -0.43 -0.31
CA ASN A 39 -11.84 -0.57 -1.76
C ASN A 39 -10.51 -0.49 -2.51
N ALA A 40 -9.66 0.47 -2.15
CA ALA A 40 -8.35 0.61 -2.78
C ALA A 40 -7.50 -0.64 -2.57
N SER A 41 -7.47 -1.21 -1.37
CA SER A 41 -6.70 -2.43 -1.10
C SER A 41 -7.17 -3.60 -1.94
N ALA A 42 -8.49 -3.77 -2.08
CA ALA A 42 -9.07 -4.82 -2.92
C ALA A 42 -8.74 -4.62 -4.40
N MET A 43 -8.90 -3.39 -4.89
CA MET A 43 -8.66 -3.08 -6.31
C MET A 43 -7.19 -3.27 -6.71
N ILE A 44 -6.26 -2.81 -5.88
CA ILE A 44 -4.83 -3.02 -6.12
C ILE A 44 -4.50 -4.51 -6.09
N HIS A 45 -4.97 -5.20 -5.06
CA HIS A 45 -4.69 -6.62 -4.85
C HIS A 45 -5.17 -7.48 -6.02
N HIS A 46 -6.40 -7.28 -6.47
CA HIS A 46 -6.97 -8.03 -7.58
C HIS A 46 -6.35 -7.68 -8.93
N THR A 47 -5.89 -6.44 -9.10
CA THR A 47 -5.25 -6.02 -10.35
C THR A 47 -3.92 -6.74 -10.57
N PHE A 48 -3.10 -6.90 -9.54
CA PHE A 48 -1.73 -7.40 -9.67
C PHE A 48 -1.51 -8.79 -9.05
N GLY A 49 -2.40 -9.24 -8.17
CA GLY A 49 -2.24 -10.54 -7.51
C GLY A 49 -1.09 -10.59 -6.51
N PHE A 50 -0.87 -9.52 -5.78
CA PHE A 50 0.17 -9.48 -4.76
C PHE A 50 -0.12 -10.42 -3.58
N TRP A 51 0.89 -10.69 -2.74
CA TRP A 51 0.73 -11.52 -1.55
C TRP A 51 -0.08 -10.80 -0.46
N TRP A 52 0.33 -9.58 -0.10
CA TRP A 52 -0.40 -8.67 0.78
C TRP A 52 -0.57 -7.31 0.14
N THR A 53 -1.74 -6.69 0.36
CA THR A 53 -2.00 -5.28 0.09
C THR A 53 -2.67 -4.71 1.33
N VAL A 54 -1.93 -3.96 2.13
CA VAL A 54 -2.28 -3.64 3.51
C VAL A 54 -2.18 -2.14 3.74
N PHE A 55 -3.19 -1.57 4.42
CA PHE A 55 -3.09 -0.23 4.98
C PHE A 55 -2.84 -0.35 6.49
N TYR A 56 -1.78 0.28 6.97
CA TYR A 56 -1.54 0.47 8.39
C TYR A 56 -1.81 1.92 8.74
N ARG A 57 -2.62 2.16 9.77
CA ARG A 57 -3.03 3.51 10.20
C ARG A 57 -2.18 3.96 11.38
N VAL A 58 -1.83 5.23 11.39
CA VAL A 58 -1.17 5.85 12.55
C VAL A 58 -2.21 6.03 13.66
N VAL A 59 -2.02 5.36 14.79
CA VAL A 59 -2.87 5.49 15.97
C VAL A 59 -1.95 5.73 17.18
N GLY A 60 -1.87 6.98 17.62
CA GLY A 60 -0.91 7.36 18.65
C GLY A 60 0.52 7.22 18.14
N ASP A 61 1.31 6.42 18.81
CA ASP A 61 2.73 6.19 18.51
C ASP A 61 3.00 4.88 17.76
N GLU A 62 1.95 4.24 17.23
CA GLU A 62 2.06 2.98 16.51
C GLU A 62 1.29 3.00 15.18
N LEU A 63 1.72 2.14 14.26
CA LEU A 63 0.91 1.75 13.11
C LEU A 63 0.02 0.59 13.52
N VAL A 64 -1.27 0.70 13.23
CA VAL A 64 -2.27 -0.32 13.55
C VAL A 64 -2.90 -0.84 12.27
N LEU A 65 -3.03 -2.15 12.17
CA LEU A 65 -3.62 -2.82 11.02
C LEU A 65 -4.97 -2.20 10.65
N GLY A 66 -5.10 -1.82 9.40
CA GLY A 66 -6.33 -1.30 8.80
C GLY A 66 -6.86 -2.25 7.72
N PRO A 67 -7.64 -1.73 6.77
CA PRO A 67 -8.17 -2.56 5.67
C PRO A 67 -7.05 -3.20 4.86
N PHE A 68 -7.21 -4.50 4.54
CA PHE A 68 -6.20 -5.23 3.78
C PHE A 68 -6.77 -6.42 3.03
N GLN A 69 -5.95 -6.95 2.13
CA GLN A 69 -6.20 -8.17 1.38
C GLN A 69 -4.98 -9.09 1.54
N GLY A 70 -5.23 -10.38 1.77
CA GLY A 70 -4.17 -11.37 1.91
C GLY A 70 -4.27 -12.13 3.24
N PRO A 71 -3.21 -12.89 3.60
CA PRO A 71 -3.19 -13.66 4.85
C PRO A 71 -3.06 -12.75 6.09
N LEU A 72 -3.11 -13.34 7.26
CA LEU A 72 -3.00 -12.62 8.53
C LEU A 72 -1.72 -11.79 8.58
N ALA A 73 -1.85 -10.55 9.05
CA ALA A 73 -0.75 -9.60 9.14
C ALA A 73 -0.48 -9.22 10.59
N CYS A 74 0.68 -8.60 10.84
CA CYS A 74 0.99 -8.06 12.17
C CYS A 74 -0.05 -6.99 12.54
N SER A 75 -0.55 -7.01 13.77
CA SER A 75 -1.58 -6.06 14.21
C SER A 75 -1.02 -4.68 14.49
N ARG A 76 0.24 -4.59 14.97
CA ARG A 76 0.86 -3.33 15.36
C ARG A 76 2.32 -3.28 14.96
N ILE A 77 2.78 -2.10 14.54
CA ILE A 77 4.18 -1.85 14.16
C ILE A 77 4.59 -0.52 14.81
N LYS A 78 5.73 -0.53 15.48
CA LYS A 78 6.25 0.67 16.15
C LYS A 78 6.90 1.64 15.17
N TYR A 79 6.87 2.91 15.52
CA TYR A 79 7.55 3.99 14.79
C TYR A 79 9.02 3.64 14.53
N GLY A 80 9.45 3.79 13.28
CA GLY A 80 10.84 3.53 12.88
C GLY A 80 11.23 2.06 12.79
N ARG A 81 10.30 1.13 12.97
CA ARG A 81 10.58 -0.31 12.95
C ARG A 81 10.12 -0.95 11.65
N GLY A 82 10.96 -1.82 11.08
CA GLY A 82 10.68 -2.49 9.82
C GLY A 82 10.55 -1.51 8.66
N VAL A 83 10.07 -2.01 7.52
CA VAL A 83 9.90 -1.18 6.33
C VAL A 83 8.77 -0.15 6.53
N CYS A 84 7.63 -0.59 7.09
CA CYS A 84 6.49 0.29 7.35
C CYS A 84 6.85 1.42 8.33
N GLY A 85 7.48 1.08 9.46
CA GLY A 85 7.89 2.08 10.44
C GLY A 85 8.93 3.05 9.90
N THR A 86 9.81 2.57 9.03
CA THR A 86 10.83 3.40 8.36
C THR A 86 10.19 4.36 7.38
N ALA A 87 9.22 3.90 6.55
CA ALA A 87 8.49 4.77 5.63
C ALA A 87 7.78 5.90 6.38
N TRP A 88 7.16 5.58 7.51
CA TRP A 88 6.53 6.57 8.38
C TRP A 88 7.53 7.59 8.92
N LYS A 89 8.64 7.11 9.50
CA LYS A 89 9.66 7.97 10.10
C LYS A 89 10.32 8.89 9.08
N GLU A 90 10.70 8.34 7.92
CA GLU A 90 11.39 9.10 6.87
C GLU A 90 10.44 9.87 5.97
N GLN A 91 9.13 9.62 6.07
CA GLN A 91 8.09 10.29 5.30
C GLN A 91 8.30 10.15 3.79
N ARG A 92 8.75 8.97 3.37
CA ARG A 92 8.98 8.67 1.95
C ARG A 92 8.79 7.20 1.66
N THR A 93 8.50 6.91 0.39
CA THR A 93 8.33 5.55 -0.11
C THR A 93 9.62 4.74 0.07
N GLN A 94 9.46 3.49 0.53
CA GLN A 94 10.53 2.50 0.62
C GLN A 94 10.29 1.42 -0.43
N VAL A 95 11.23 1.23 -1.35
CA VAL A 95 11.21 0.14 -2.33
C VAL A 95 12.28 -0.86 -1.94
N VAL A 96 11.87 -2.08 -1.61
CA VAL A 96 12.76 -3.11 -1.04
C VAL A 96 12.79 -4.33 -1.97
N PRO A 97 13.87 -4.49 -2.77
CA PRO A 97 13.98 -5.62 -3.70
C PRO A 97 14.09 -6.98 -3.02
N ASP A 98 14.67 -7.01 -1.82
CA ASP A 98 14.86 -8.21 -1.01
C ASP A 98 14.71 -7.83 0.46
N VAL A 99 13.65 -8.30 1.09
CA VAL A 99 13.32 -7.94 2.48
C VAL A 99 14.39 -8.38 3.47
N GLU A 100 15.11 -9.45 3.18
CA GLU A 100 16.19 -9.94 4.07
C GLU A 100 17.40 -9.00 4.09
N GLN A 101 17.53 -8.15 3.07
CA GLN A 101 18.59 -7.15 2.99
C GLN A 101 18.21 -5.83 3.67
N PHE A 102 16.95 -5.68 4.10
CA PHE A 102 16.49 -4.44 4.75
C PHE A 102 16.81 -4.50 6.25
N PRO A 103 17.61 -3.55 6.78
CA PRO A 103 17.97 -3.54 8.20
C PRO A 103 16.74 -3.44 9.11
N GLY A 104 16.61 -4.40 10.04
CA GLY A 104 15.52 -4.41 10.99
C GLY A 104 14.17 -4.86 10.41
N HIS A 105 14.18 -5.56 9.27
CA HIS A 105 12.95 -6.09 8.68
C HIS A 105 12.16 -6.94 9.68
N ILE A 106 10.85 -6.69 9.74
CA ILE A 106 9.92 -7.46 10.57
C ILE A 106 9.23 -8.49 9.68
N ALA A 107 9.51 -9.77 9.93
CA ALA A 107 8.94 -10.87 9.16
C ALA A 107 7.58 -11.26 9.74
N CYS A 108 6.49 -10.71 9.21
CA CYS A 108 5.13 -11.16 9.54
C CYS A 108 4.74 -12.41 8.72
N SER A 109 5.48 -12.71 7.65
CA SER A 109 5.36 -13.94 6.86
C SER A 109 6.68 -14.27 6.20
N SER A 110 7.05 -15.55 6.17
CA SER A 110 8.23 -16.03 5.45
C SER A 110 8.05 -16.03 3.93
N ALA A 111 6.81 -15.86 3.44
CA ALA A 111 6.53 -15.83 2.01
C ALA A 111 6.87 -14.50 1.34
N SER A 112 6.96 -13.41 2.09
CA SER A 112 7.32 -12.10 1.55
C SER A 112 8.78 -12.07 1.12
N LYS A 113 9.05 -11.68 -0.12
CA LYS A 113 10.39 -11.60 -0.72
C LYS A 113 10.77 -10.16 -1.04
N SER A 114 9.86 -9.37 -1.56
CA SER A 114 10.06 -7.94 -1.84
C SER A 114 8.86 -7.14 -1.34
N GLU A 115 9.08 -5.84 -1.16
CA GLU A 115 8.08 -4.99 -0.51
C GLU A 115 8.18 -3.56 -1.01
N ILE A 116 7.02 -2.88 -1.07
CA ILE A 116 6.96 -1.42 -1.25
C ILE A 116 6.04 -0.85 -0.18
N VAL A 117 6.46 0.23 0.46
CA VAL A 117 5.64 0.94 1.45
C VAL A 117 5.56 2.40 1.07
N VAL A 118 4.34 2.92 0.92
CA VAL A 118 4.06 4.28 0.48
C VAL A 118 3.30 5.01 1.60
N PRO A 119 3.85 6.11 2.14
CA PRO A 119 3.13 6.86 3.18
C PRO A 119 1.98 7.68 2.62
N LEU A 120 0.90 7.76 3.41
CA LEU A 120 -0.23 8.65 3.20
C LEU A 120 -0.09 9.84 4.13
N SER A 121 -0.24 11.06 3.59
CA SER A 121 -0.25 12.27 4.42
C SER A 121 -1.59 12.99 4.32
N ASP A 122 -1.95 13.71 5.38
CA ASP A 122 -3.10 14.61 5.37
C ASP A 122 -2.75 15.96 4.72
N ALA A 123 -3.69 16.91 4.75
CA ALA A 123 -3.49 18.23 4.16
C ALA A 123 -2.37 19.04 4.83
N ASP A 124 -2.05 18.72 6.08
CA ASP A 124 -1.00 19.40 6.84
C ASP A 124 0.38 18.73 6.68
N GLY A 125 0.46 17.66 5.89
CA GLY A 125 1.68 16.91 5.65
C GLY A 125 2.00 15.86 6.72
N ASN A 126 1.10 15.61 7.67
CA ASN A 126 1.30 14.58 8.68
C ASN A 126 0.96 13.20 8.10
N ILE A 127 1.80 12.21 8.37
CA ILE A 127 1.55 10.84 7.95
C ILE A 127 0.40 10.27 8.79
N THR A 128 -0.66 9.81 8.12
CA THR A 128 -1.85 9.21 8.76
C THR A 128 -1.94 7.71 8.56
N ALA A 129 -1.27 7.18 7.54
CA ALA A 129 -1.25 5.77 7.23
C ALA A 129 -0.08 5.45 6.31
N VAL A 130 0.18 4.17 6.11
CA VAL A 130 1.07 3.69 5.05
C VAL A 130 0.36 2.60 4.27
N LEU A 131 0.61 2.54 2.96
CA LEU A 131 0.20 1.44 2.10
C LEU A 131 1.40 0.50 1.97
N ASP A 132 1.23 -0.73 2.43
CA ASP A 132 2.27 -1.75 2.45
C ASP A 132 1.87 -2.88 1.50
N ILE A 133 2.71 -3.16 0.50
CA ILE A 133 2.46 -4.23 -0.47
C ILE A 133 3.65 -5.18 -0.46
N ASP A 134 3.36 -6.47 -0.26
CA ASP A 134 4.36 -7.53 -0.24
C ASP A 134 4.16 -8.48 -1.41
N SER A 135 5.27 -8.94 -1.98
CA SER A 135 5.30 -9.91 -3.06
C SER A 135 6.05 -11.16 -2.63
N GLU A 136 5.60 -12.31 -3.14
CA GLU A 136 6.29 -13.61 -2.99
C GLU A 136 7.53 -13.74 -3.88
N HIS A 137 7.82 -12.73 -4.70
CA HIS A 137 8.92 -12.72 -5.65
C HIS A 137 9.89 -11.59 -5.30
N TYR A 138 11.17 -11.80 -5.58
CA TYR A 138 12.18 -10.75 -5.43
C TYR A 138 11.99 -9.68 -6.49
N ASN A 139 12.36 -8.47 -6.15
CA ASN A 139 12.45 -7.34 -7.08
C ASN A 139 11.17 -7.09 -7.88
N THR A 140 10.01 -7.26 -7.26
CA THR A 140 8.71 -7.06 -7.91
C THR A 140 8.44 -5.58 -8.21
N PHE A 141 8.90 -4.67 -7.35
CA PHE A 141 8.53 -3.26 -7.40
C PHE A 141 9.67 -2.40 -7.94
N ASP A 142 9.31 -1.45 -8.81
CA ASP A 142 10.24 -0.50 -9.43
C ASP A 142 9.68 0.93 -9.37
N ASP A 143 10.27 1.86 -10.12
CA ASP A 143 9.85 3.25 -10.14
C ASP A 143 8.44 3.46 -10.71
N VAL A 144 7.97 2.57 -11.57
CA VAL A 144 6.58 2.62 -12.09
C VAL A 144 5.60 2.39 -10.96
N ASP A 145 5.83 1.38 -10.12
CA ASP A 145 5.00 1.11 -8.94
C ASP A 145 5.04 2.30 -7.98
N ARG A 146 6.23 2.80 -7.66
CA ARG A 146 6.38 3.94 -6.75
C ARG A 146 5.59 5.15 -7.24
N LEU A 147 5.76 5.52 -8.49
CA LEU A 147 5.10 6.69 -9.07
C LEU A 147 3.57 6.57 -9.01
N TRP A 148 3.04 5.46 -9.49
CA TRP A 148 1.59 5.26 -9.54
C TRP A 148 0.97 5.07 -8.16
N LEU A 149 1.62 4.34 -7.28
CA LEU A 149 1.09 4.14 -5.92
C LEU A 149 1.11 5.43 -5.12
N GLU A 150 2.13 6.29 -5.31
CA GLU A 150 2.14 7.62 -4.70
C GLU A 150 0.96 8.48 -5.19
N LYS A 151 0.62 8.40 -6.48
CA LYS A 151 -0.57 9.07 -7.03
C LYS A 151 -1.87 8.50 -6.44
N ILE A 152 -1.97 7.19 -6.32
CA ILE A 152 -3.16 6.51 -5.80
C ILE A 152 -3.40 6.91 -4.35
N VAL A 153 -2.39 6.87 -3.49
CA VAL A 153 -2.57 7.25 -2.08
C VAL A 153 -2.95 8.72 -1.95
N GLY A 154 -2.56 9.56 -2.89
CA GLY A 154 -2.99 10.96 -2.95
C GLY A 154 -4.49 11.15 -3.11
N LEU A 155 -5.21 10.14 -3.61
CA LEU A 155 -6.67 10.14 -3.74
C LEU A 155 -7.39 9.82 -2.42
N LEU A 156 -6.69 9.26 -1.44
CA LEU A 156 -7.27 8.65 -0.25
C LEU A 156 -7.23 9.55 1.00
N LYS A 157 -6.94 10.81 0.81
CA LYS A 157 -6.82 11.80 1.90
C LYS A 157 -8.14 12.06 2.62
#